data_254b8fc03fd837bc6c4ed3abdfac6f0a
#
_entry.id   254b8fc03fd837bc6c4ed3abdfac6f0a
#
_cell.length_a   1.000
_cell.length_b   1.000
_cell.length_c   1.000
_cell.angle_alpha   90.00
_cell.angle_beta   90.00
_cell.angle_gamma   90.00
#
_symmetry.space_group_name_H-M   'P 1'
#
loop_
_entity.id
_entity.type
_entity.pdbx_description
1 polymer ?
#
loop_
_entity_poly.entity_id
_entity_poly.type
_entity_poly.pdbx_seq_one_letter_code
_entity_poly.pdbx_strand_id
1 'polypeptide(L)'
;MTEIRQEMYKVILYVQNAEKSGIDLNMINFVCRPDINGNIFQLTEAIARGRAKEALRLLNILLMNKEPLPLIRFMFNRHIKQLICAKELQNERDLIKQAKIHPYAAKKLMQQINSLKMSDLEFLYHQCFLSDWQVKKGLMEDRLSFETLLIKSSLTFANRS
;
A
#
# COMPACT_ATOMS: atom_id res chain seq x y z
N MET A 1 -13.47 -0.23 -14.12
CA MET A 1 -14.72 0.57 -14.32
C MET A 1 -15.87 0.15 -13.41
N THR A 2 -15.97 -1.09 -12.96
CA THR A 2 -17.03 -1.60 -12.07
C THR A 2 -16.97 -1.05 -10.64
N GLU A 3 -15.78 -0.92 -10.04
CA GLU A 3 -15.63 -0.44 -8.65
C GLU A 3 -16.06 1.02 -8.47
N ILE A 4 -15.64 1.93 -9.35
CA ILE A 4 -16.02 3.35 -9.27
C ILE A 4 -17.55 3.50 -9.38
N ARG A 5 -18.17 2.73 -10.26
CA ARG A 5 -19.65 2.71 -10.41
C ARG A 5 -20.35 2.26 -9.13
N GLN A 6 -19.85 1.23 -8.48
CA GLN A 6 -20.39 0.72 -7.22
C GLN A 6 -20.24 1.73 -6.09
N GLU A 7 -19.07 2.37 -5.97
CA GLU A 7 -18.82 3.41 -4.97
C GLU A 7 -19.72 4.65 -5.21
N MET A 8 -19.83 5.11 -6.47
CA MET A 8 -20.76 6.18 -6.82
C MET A 8 -22.22 5.84 -6.48
N TYR A 9 -22.65 4.62 -6.77
CA TYR A 9 -24.01 4.17 -6.48
C TYR A 9 -24.31 4.18 -4.99
N LYS A 10 -23.36 3.77 -4.14
CA LYS A 10 -23.50 3.85 -2.67
C LYS A 10 -23.67 5.30 -2.20
N VAL A 11 -22.87 6.24 -2.74
CA VAL A 11 -22.99 7.65 -2.38
C VAL A 11 -24.35 8.21 -2.77
N ILE A 12 -24.85 7.89 -3.97
CA ILE A 12 -26.16 8.32 -4.43
C ILE A 12 -27.27 7.78 -3.52
N LEU A 13 -27.25 6.49 -3.20
CA LEU A 13 -28.23 5.87 -2.29
C LEU A 13 -28.16 6.49 -0.89
N TYR A 14 -26.97 6.78 -0.38
CA TYR A 14 -26.81 7.42 0.92
C TYR A 14 -27.43 8.82 0.94
N VAL A 15 -27.17 9.64 -0.09
CA VAL A 15 -27.73 10.99 -0.21
C VAL A 15 -29.24 10.96 -0.31
N GLN A 16 -29.80 10.04 -1.12
CA GLN A 16 -31.27 9.88 -1.26
C GLN A 16 -31.94 9.49 0.05
N ASN A 17 -31.34 8.58 0.83
CA ASN A 17 -31.91 8.14 2.11
C ASN A 17 -31.69 9.14 3.27
N ALA A 18 -30.67 9.98 3.19
CA ALA A 18 -30.34 10.97 4.22
C ALA A 18 -31.01 12.33 3.98
N GLU A 19 -31.89 12.46 2.95
CA GLU A 19 -32.58 13.70 2.54
C GLU A 19 -31.64 14.92 2.41
N LYS A 20 -30.38 14.68 2.00
CA LYS A 20 -29.37 15.73 1.84
C LYS A 20 -29.37 16.28 0.42
N SER A 21 -29.23 17.59 0.28
CA SER A 21 -29.34 18.29 -0.99
C SER A 21 -28.05 18.31 -1.83
N GLY A 22 -26.98 17.59 -1.41
CA GLY A 22 -25.73 17.56 -2.15
C GLY A 22 -24.71 16.53 -1.62
N ILE A 23 -23.68 16.27 -2.42
CA ILE A 23 -22.57 15.37 -2.09
C ILE A 23 -21.39 16.23 -1.61
N ASP A 24 -20.91 15.97 -0.38
CA ASP A 24 -19.69 16.57 0.14
C ASP A 24 -18.57 15.54 0.31
N LEU A 25 -17.33 16.02 0.50
CA LEU A 25 -16.16 15.16 0.69
C LEU A 25 -16.24 14.29 1.95
N ASN A 26 -16.93 14.76 3.00
CA ASN A 26 -17.09 13.98 4.24
C ASN A 26 -18.00 12.78 4.01
N MET A 27 -19.05 12.97 3.21
CA MET A 27 -19.93 11.86 2.79
C MET A 27 -19.21 10.84 1.94
N ILE A 28 -18.40 11.29 0.97
CA ILE A 28 -17.60 10.38 0.14
C ILE A 28 -16.67 9.57 1.03
N ASN A 29 -15.95 10.20 1.95
CA ASN A 29 -15.03 9.53 2.89
C ASN A 29 -15.75 8.59 3.86
N PHE A 30 -17.02 8.85 4.18
CA PHE A 30 -17.83 7.99 5.05
C PHE A 30 -18.40 6.77 4.33
N VAL A 31 -18.84 6.94 3.09
CA VAL A 31 -19.56 5.90 2.31
C VAL A 31 -18.61 5.05 1.46
N CYS A 32 -17.58 5.67 0.86
CA CYS A 32 -16.64 4.97 -0.01
C CYS A 32 -15.56 4.27 0.82
N ARG A 33 -15.18 3.07 0.36
CA ARG A 33 -14.04 2.38 0.95
C ARG A 33 -12.74 3.12 0.65
N PRO A 34 -11.82 3.24 1.63
CA PRO A 34 -10.51 3.80 1.39
C PRO A 34 -9.76 3.00 0.30
N ASP A 35 -9.02 3.69 -0.55
CA ASP A 35 -8.14 3.03 -1.52
C ASP A 35 -6.92 2.42 -0.79
N ILE A 36 -7.03 1.14 -0.44
CA ILE A 36 -5.93 0.40 0.20
C ILE A 36 -4.68 0.42 -0.68
N ASN A 37 -4.83 0.26 -2.00
CA ASN A 37 -3.70 0.25 -2.93
C ASN A 37 -2.97 1.59 -2.94
N GLY A 38 -3.71 2.70 -2.96
CA GLY A 38 -3.14 4.05 -2.88
C GLY A 38 -2.38 4.28 -1.57
N ASN A 39 -2.93 3.83 -0.44
CA ASN A 39 -2.28 3.93 0.86
C ASN A 39 -1.03 3.03 0.95
N ILE A 40 -1.06 1.80 0.40
CA ILE A 40 0.11 0.92 0.34
C ILE A 40 1.22 1.52 -0.53
N PHE A 41 0.86 2.14 -1.65
CA PHE A 41 1.80 2.85 -2.50
C PHE A 41 2.50 3.99 -1.73
N GLN A 42 1.73 4.84 -1.04
CA GLN A 42 2.26 5.92 -0.21
C GLN A 42 3.11 5.40 0.96
N LEU A 43 2.69 4.29 1.60
CA LEU A 43 3.44 3.63 2.66
C LEU A 43 4.84 3.22 2.19
N THR A 44 4.93 2.57 1.03
CA THR A 44 6.20 2.15 0.44
C THR A 44 7.06 3.36 0.05
N GLU A 45 6.44 4.42 -0.47
CA GLU A 45 7.15 5.67 -0.79
C GLU A 45 7.70 6.36 0.46
N ALA A 46 6.94 6.38 1.57
CA ALA A 46 7.40 6.92 2.85
C ALA A 46 8.62 6.15 3.38
N ILE A 47 8.62 4.81 3.26
CA ILE A 47 9.77 3.97 3.63
C ILE A 47 10.97 4.31 2.74
N ALA A 48 10.78 4.37 1.42
CA ALA A 48 11.85 4.67 0.46
C ALA A 48 12.53 6.02 0.72
N ARG A 49 11.77 6.98 1.26
CA ARG A 49 12.27 8.30 1.65
C ARG A 49 12.78 8.38 3.10
N GLY A 50 12.87 7.28 3.83
CA GLY A 50 13.31 7.23 5.22
C GLY A 50 12.36 7.87 6.23
N ARG A 51 11.07 8.04 5.87
CA ARG A 51 10.07 8.75 6.67
C ARG A 51 9.27 7.79 7.56
N ALA A 52 9.92 7.24 8.61
CA ALA A 52 9.30 6.27 9.50
C ALA A 52 7.99 6.76 10.17
N LYS A 53 7.93 8.02 10.61
CA LYS A 53 6.72 8.60 11.21
C LYS A 53 5.55 8.61 10.23
N GLU A 54 5.80 8.95 8.98
CA GLU A 54 4.79 8.98 7.93
C GLU A 54 4.31 7.57 7.59
N ALA A 55 5.22 6.60 7.51
CA ALA A 55 4.88 5.19 7.30
C ALA A 55 3.95 4.66 8.42
N LEU A 56 4.27 4.93 9.69
CA LEU A 56 3.41 4.55 10.81
C LEU A 56 2.06 5.29 10.80
N ARG A 57 2.03 6.56 10.43
CA ARG A 57 0.78 7.32 10.28
C ARG A 57 -0.13 6.69 9.23
N LEU A 58 0.41 6.31 8.09
CA LEU A 58 -0.35 5.66 7.00
C LEU A 58 -0.87 4.27 7.44
N LEU A 59 -0.06 3.49 8.16
CA LEU A 59 -0.53 2.24 8.75
C LEU A 59 -1.71 2.48 9.71
N ASN A 60 -1.60 3.46 10.59
CA ASN A 60 -2.68 3.78 11.53
C ASN A 60 -3.97 4.22 10.82
N ILE A 61 -3.88 4.97 9.72
CA ILE A 61 -5.05 5.32 8.90
C ILE A 61 -5.73 4.06 8.36
N LEU A 62 -4.97 3.10 7.83
CA LEU A 62 -5.52 1.83 7.35
C LEU A 62 -6.23 1.06 8.47
N LEU A 63 -5.61 0.97 9.65
CA LEU A 63 -6.20 0.30 10.81
C LEU A 63 -7.45 1.01 11.34
N MET A 64 -7.47 2.35 11.39
CA MET A 64 -8.65 3.14 11.77
C MET A 64 -9.81 2.95 10.80
N ASN A 65 -9.52 2.73 9.53
CA ASN A 65 -10.50 2.39 8.50
C ASN A 65 -10.98 0.92 8.59
N LYS A 66 -10.63 0.22 9.69
CA LYS A 66 -11.00 -1.18 9.97
C LYS A 66 -10.47 -2.18 8.94
N GLU A 67 -9.39 -1.84 8.23
CA GLU A 67 -8.73 -2.80 7.35
C GLU A 67 -7.98 -3.84 8.20
N PRO A 68 -8.22 -5.15 7.96
CA PRO A 68 -7.53 -6.20 8.71
C PRO A 68 -6.02 -6.15 8.48
N LEU A 69 -5.23 -6.20 9.55
CA LEU A 69 -3.78 -6.17 9.45
C LEU A 69 -3.19 -7.28 8.54
N PRO A 70 -3.69 -8.52 8.53
CA PRO A 70 -3.24 -9.53 7.57
C PRO A 70 -3.45 -9.12 6.11
N LEU A 71 -4.55 -8.40 5.80
CA LEU A 71 -4.80 -7.88 4.46
C LEU A 71 -3.79 -6.78 4.10
N ILE A 72 -3.52 -5.86 5.03
CA ILE A 72 -2.51 -4.80 4.83
C ILE A 72 -1.15 -5.41 4.53
N ARG A 73 -0.72 -6.41 5.32
CA ARG A 73 0.53 -7.15 5.11
C ARG A 73 0.58 -7.83 3.75
N PHE A 74 -0.50 -8.52 3.38
CA PHE A 74 -0.59 -9.19 2.09
C PHE A 74 -0.44 -8.19 0.92
N MET A 75 -1.16 -7.08 1.00
CA MET A 75 -1.12 -6.03 -0.03
C MET A 75 0.25 -5.36 -0.11
N PHE A 76 0.89 -5.11 1.04
CA PHE A 76 2.24 -4.59 1.10
C PHE A 76 3.26 -5.54 0.45
N ASN A 77 3.25 -6.82 0.84
CA ASN A 77 4.12 -7.84 0.25
C ASN A 77 3.92 -7.99 -1.26
N ARG A 78 2.66 -7.98 -1.70
CA ARG A 78 2.30 -7.99 -3.12
C ARG A 78 2.89 -6.79 -3.85
N HIS A 79 2.78 -5.60 -3.26
CA HIS A 79 3.31 -4.37 -3.85
C HIS A 79 4.84 -4.40 -4.00
N ILE A 80 5.57 -4.89 -2.99
CA ILE A 80 7.04 -5.07 -3.08
C ILE A 80 7.41 -6.03 -4.23
N LYS A 81 6.70 -7.16 -4.37
CA LYS A 81 6.90 -8.08 -5.50
C LYS A 81 6.66 -7.41 -6.86
N GLN A 82 5.62 -6.60 -6.96
CA GLN A 82 5.33 -5.85 -8.19
C GLN A 82 6.42 -4.82 -8.51
N LEU A 83 7.01 -4.16 -7.49
CA LEU A 83 8.15 -3.26 -7.68
C LEU A 83 9.41 -4.01 -8.14
N ILE A 84 9.70 -5.21 -7.61
CA ILE A 84 10.79 -6.07 -8.08
C ILE A 84 10.59 -6.41 -9.55
N CYS A 85 9.41 -6.92 -9.93
CA CYS A 85 9.09 -7.21 -11.34
C CYS A 85 9.23 -5.98 -12.24
N ALA A 86 8.75 -4.81 -11.76
CA ALA A 86 8.88 -3.56 -12.51
C ALA A 86 10.35 -3.15 -12.70
N LYS A 87 11.19 -3.36 -11.67
CA LYS A 87 12.62 -3.06 -11.72
C LYS A 87 13.41 -4.00 -12.63
N GLU A 88 13.00 -5.27 -12.73
CA GLU A 88 13.58 -6.25 -13.65
C GLU A 88 13.19 -5.98 -15.09
N LEU A 89 11.89 -5.81 -15.34
CA LEU A 89 11.37 -5.66 -16.72
C LEU A 89 11.67 -4.29 -17.33
N GLN A 90 11.75 -3.24 -16.51
CA GLN A 90 12.00 -1.85 -16.91
C GLN A 90 11.13 -1.33 -18.08
N ASN A 91 10.03 -2.01 -18.35
CA ASN A 91 9.13 -1.70 -19.46
C ASN A 91 7.67 -1.88 -19.03
N GLU A 92 6.88 -0.82 -19.18
CA GLU A 92 5.45 -0.81 -18.80
C GLU A 92 4.63 -1.86 -19.58
N ARG A 93 4.92 -2.05 -20.87
CA ARG A 93 4.19 -3.02 -21.72
C ARG A 93 4.44 -4.46 -21.27
N ASP A 94 5.67 -4.78 -20.90
CA ASP A 94 6.04 -6.12 -20.43
C ASP A 94 5.45 -6.37 -19.03
N LEU A 95 5.41 -5.35 -18.17
CA LEU A 95 4.79 -5.42 -16.86
C LEU A 95 3.27 -5.73 -16.97
N ILE A 96 2.58 -5.09 -17.92
CA ILE A 96 1.16 -5.36 -18.19
C ILE A 96 0.96 -6.78 -18.72
N LYS A 97 1.77 -7.21 -19.70
CA LYS A 97 1.60 -8.50 -20.37
C LYS A 97 2.02 -9.69 -19.49
N GLN A 98 3.20 -9.62 -18.87
CA GLN A 98 3.81 -10.74 -18.14
C GLN A 98 3.32 -10.81 -16.68
N ALA A 99 3.29 -9.67 -15.98
CA ALA A 99 2.85 -9.60 -14.60
C ALA A 99 1.33 -9.39 -14.44
N LYS A 100 0.58 -9.26 -15.53
CA LYS A 100 -0.89 -9.04 -15.57
C LYS A 100 -1.33 -7.88 -14.69
N ILE A 101 -0.53 -6.81 -14.65
CA ILE A 101 -0.79 -5.62 -13.88
C ILE A 101 -1.64 -4.65 -14.70
N HIS A 102 -2.63 -4.03 -14.06
CA HIS A 102 -3.47 -3.03 -14.74
C HIS A 102 -2.62 -1.84 -15.23
N PRO A 103 -2.86 -1.28 -16.44
CA PRO A 103 -2.04 -0.21 -17.02
C PRO A 103 -1.79 0.99 -16.11
N TYR A 104 -2.83 1.44 -15.39
CA TYR A 104 -2.69 2.53 -14.42
C TYR A 104 -1.72 2.20 -13.28
N ALA A 105 -1.79 0.99 -12.74
CA ALA A 105 -0.88 0.53 -11.70
C ALA A 105 0.54 0.34 -12.24
N ALA A 106 0.71 -0.19 -13.44
CA ALA A 106 2.00 -0.33 -14.10
C ALA A 106 2.72 1.02 -14.24
N LYS A 107 2.00 2.06 -14.71
CA LYS A 107 2.55 3.42 -14.81
C LYS A 107 3.01 3.97 -13.45
N LYS A 108 2.22 3.79 -12.38
CA LYS A 108 2.62 4.21 -11.03
C LYS A 108 3.84 3.44 -10.51
N LEU A 109 3.90 2.13 -10.73
CA LEU A 109 5.06 1.31 -10.35
C LEU A 109 6.33 1.79 -11.06
N MET A 110 6.26 2.04 -12.38
CA MET A 110 7.38 2.55 -13.16
C MET A 110 7.90 3.91 -12.65
N GLN A 111 7.03 4.77 -12.16
CA GLN A 111 7.45 6.03 -11.52
C GLN A 111 8.17 5.78 -10.19
N GLN A 112 7.67 4.85 -9.38
CA GLN A 112 8.20 4.58 -8.05
C GLN A 112 9.57 3.88 -8.10
N ILE A 113 9.81 2.98 -9.05
CA ILE A 113 11.10 2.27 -9.15
C ILE A 113 12.28 3.17 -9.48
N ASN A 114 12.05 4.39 -9.99
CA ASN A 114 13.13 5.32 -10.31
C ASN A 114 13.92 5.75 -9.06
N SER A 115 13.29 5.79 -7.91
CA SER A 115 13.90 6.17 -6.61
C SER A 115 14.45 4.98 -5.82
N LEU A 116 14.27 3.75 -6.30
CA LEU A 116 14.63 2.52 -5.59
C LEU A 116 15.68 1.72 -6.36
N LYS A 117 16.69 1.20 -5.65
CA LYS A 117 17.65 0.22 -6.19
C LYS A 117 17.08 -1.20 -6.03
N MET A 118 17.54 -2.16 -6.83
CA MET A 118 17.14 -3.56 -6.67
C MET A 118 17.49 -4.08 -5.26
N SER A 119 18.68 -3.75 -4.76
CA SER A 119 19.10 -4.12 -3.40
C SER A 119 18.18 -3.59 -2.30
N ASP A 120 17.51 -2.45 -2.51
CA ASP A 120 16.54 -1.90 -1.56
C ASP A 120 15.25 -2.71 -1.54
N LEU A 121 14.80 -3.14 -2.72
CA LEU A 121 13.61 -3.97 -2.88
C LEU A 121 13.83 -5.39 -2.33
N GLU A 122 15.00 -5.98 -2.58
CA GLU A 122 15.42 -7.27 -2.01
C GLU A 122 15.48 -7.20 -0.48
N PHE A 123 16.05 -6.14 0.07
CA PHE A 123 16.08 -5.90 1.51
C PHE A 123 14.66 -5.80 2.09
N LEU A 124 13.77 -5.00 1.48
CA LEU A 124 12.36 -4.90 1.90
C LEU A 124 11.66 -6.25 1.85
N TYR A 125 11.83 -6.99 0.79
CA TYR A 125 11.23 -8.31 0.63
C TYR A 125 11.70 -9.28 1.71
N HIS A 126 13.00 -9.26 2.02
CA HIS A 126 13.57 -10.05 3.11
C HIS A 126 13.01 -9.63 4.49
N GLN A 127 12.86 -8.32 4.75
CA GLN A 127 12.23 -7.84 6.00
C GLN A 127 10.76 -8.30 6.09
N CYS A 128 10.02 -8.31 4.99
CA CYS A 128 8.66 -8.86 4.96
C CYS A 128 8.63 -10.33 5.36
N PHE A 129 9.54 -11.13 4.81
CA PHE A 129 9.68 -12.55 5.16
C PHE A 129 10.00 -12.74 6.65
N LEU A 130 10.98 -12.03 7.17
CA LEU A 130 11.37 -12.11 8.58
C LEU A 130 10.22 -11.75 9.53
N SER A 131 9.51 -10.66 9.21
CA SER A 131 8.35 -10.21 9.98
C SER A 131 7.23 -11.27 10.01
N ASP A 132 6.90 -11.86 8.87
CA ASP A 132 5.89 -12.92 8.77
C ASP A 132 6.33 -14.20 9.51
N TRP A 133 7.59 -14.58 9.39
CA TRP A 133 8.17 -15.71 10.09
C TRP A 133 8.13 -15.54 11.61
N GLN A 134 8.49 -14.36 12.13
CA GLN A 134 8.47 -14.07 13.58
C GLN A 134 7.05 -14.20 14.15
N VAL A 135 6.05 -13.71 13.45
CA VAL A 135 4.65 -13.82 13.88
C VAL A 135 4.19 -15.28 13.87
N LYS A 136 4.46 -16.03 12.79
CA LYS A 136 4.10 -17.45 12.68
C LYS A 136 4.76 -18.35 13.71
N LYS A 137 5.94 -17.96 14.18
CA LYS A 137 6.65 -18.65 15.27
C LYS A 137 6.21 -18.20 16.67
N GLY A 138 5.31 -17.24 16.79
CA GLY A 138 4.89 -16.68 18.07
C GLY A 138 5.96 -15.85 18.79
N LEU A 139 7.00 -15.43 18.07
CA LEU A 139 8.11 -14.66 18.62
C LEU A 139 7.76 -13.16 18.78
N MET A 140 6.79 -12.68 18.01
CA MET A 140 6.37 -11.28 18.05
C MET A 140 4.88 -11.17 17.69
N GLU A 141 4.20 -10.23 18.33
CA GLU A 141 2.82 -9.87 18.03
C GLU A 141 2.73 -9.26 16.62
N ASP A 142 1.64 -9.54 15.89
CA ASP A 142 1.50 -9.23 14.47
C ASP A 142 1.67 -7.73 14.16
N ARG A 143 1.00 -6.87 14.94
CA ARG A 143 1.08 -5.42 14.78
C ARG A 143 2.49 -4.89 15.06
N LEU A 144 3.07 -5.30 16.19
CA LEU A 144 4.41 -4.89 16.59
C LEU A 144 5.47 -5.32 15.56
N SER A 145 5.34 -6.53 15.02
CA SER A 145 6.24 -7.03 13.99
C SER A 145 6.18 -6.20 12.72
N PHE A 146 4.97 -5.79 12.29
CA PHE A 146 4.82 -4.96 11.09
C PHE A 146 5.30 -3.52 11.30
N GLU A 147 4.98 -2.91 12.45
CA GLU A 147 5.48 -1.58 12.81
C GLU A 147 7.02 -1.57 12.87
N THR A 148 7.63 -2.61 13.46
CA THR A 148 9.09 -2.78 13.52
C THR A 148 9.70 -2.88 12.12
N LEU A 149 9.08 -3.64 11.20
CA LEU A 149 9.49 -3.73 9.80
C LEU A 149 9.51 -2.35 9.15
N LEU A 150 8.43 -1.56 9.31
CA LEU A 150 8.30 -0.23 8.70
C LEU A 150 9.38 0.72 9.22
N ILE A 151 9.59 0.76 10.54
CA ILE A 151 10.61 1.61 11.19
C ILE A 151 12.00 1.22 10.73
N LYS A 152 12.36 -0.06 10.86
CA LYS A 152 13.69 -0.57 10.52
C LYS A 152 14.04 -0.30 9.05
N SER A 153 13.09 -0.55 8.15
CA SER A 153 13.30 -0.31 6.73
C SER A 153 13.46 1.18 6.43
N SER A 154 12.63 2.03 7.02
CA SER A 154 12.75 3.49 6.84
C SER A 154 14.08 4.04 7.35
N LEU A 155 14.54 3.60 8.52
CA LEU A 155 15.83 4.03 9.07
C LEU A 155 17.00 3.56 8.21
N THR A 156 16.93 2.34 7.66
CA THR A 156 17.96 1.83 6.75
C THR A 156 18.06 2.68 5.48
N PHE A 157 16.95 3.15 4.94
CA PHE A 157 16.94 4.00 3.76
C PHE A 157 17.35 5.45 4.06
N ALA A 158 16.96 6.00 5.21
CA ALA A 158 17.43 7.32 5.65
C ALA A 158 18.95 7.41 5.75
N ASN A 159 19.62 6.35 6.19
CA ASN A 159 21.07 6.30 6.36
C ASN A 159 21.84 6.06 5.02
N ARG A 160 21.13 5.81 3.92
CA ARG A 160 21.75 5.60 2.58
C ARG A 160 21.63 6.84 1.67
N SER A 161 20.87 7.84 2.09
CA SER A 161 20.70 9.13 1.39
C SER A 161 21.75 10.11 1.81
#